data_3b78c8a796a16d54f712c62c145ecaa8
#
_entry.id   3b78c8a796a16d54f712c62c145ecaa8
#
_cell.length_a   1.000
_cell.length_b   1.000
_cell.length_c   1.000
_cell.angle_alpha   90.00
_cell.angle_beta   90.00
_cell.angle_gamma   90.00
#
_symmetry.space_group_name_H-M   'P 1'
#
loop_
_entity.id
_entity.type
_entity.pdbx_description
1 polymer ?
#
loop_
_entity_poly.entity_id
_entity_poly.type
_entity_poly.pdbx_seq_one_letter_code
_entity_poly.pdbx_strand_id
1 'polypeptide(L)'
;MIAPGGVLRLALLRHGESVWNARNPFTGWVNVPLSPAGEQEAVLAGRLLADSGLWPALVHTSVQRRAIQTADLALAECDRDWIPVRRSWRLNSNHYGALQGQNKDEVRAQHGNHQYQAWRRQFDCAPPPLPDDAPYSQFADPR
;
A
#
# COMPACT_ATOMS: atom_id res chain seq x y z
N MET A 1 -15.42 -19.91 -15.15
CA MET A 1 -16.89 -19.80 -15.24
C MET A 1 -17.42 -19.76 -13.81
N ILE A 2 -18.09 -18.67 -13.39
CA ILE A 2 -18.74 -18.59 -12.07
C ILE A 2 -20.10 -19.23 -12.26
N ALA A 3 -20.44 -20.20 -11.40
CA ALA A 3 -21.76 -20.83 -11.42
C ALA A 3 -22.87 -19.77 -11.23
N PRO A 4 -24.00 -19.83 -11.91
CA PRO A 4 -25.11 -18.90 -11.69
C PRO A 4 -25.58 -19.00 -10.24
N GLY A 5 -25.52 -17.89 -9.50
CA GLY A 5 -25.90 -17.80 -8.09
C GLY A 5 -24.73 -17.85 -7.10
N GLY A 6 -23.47 -17.90 -7.55
CA GLY A 6 -22.31 -17.89 -6.67
C GLY A 6 -22.09 -16.51 -6.00
N VAL A 7 -21.89 -16.50 -4.68
CA VAL A 7 -21.54 -15.29 -3.93
C VAL A 7 -20.07 -14.94 -4.22
N LEU A 8 -19.82 -13.71 -4.71
CA LEU A 8 -18.47 -13.19 -4.80
C LEU A 8 -18.01 -12.73 -3.42
N ARG A 9 -16.81 -13.19 -3.02
CA ARG A 9 -16.17 -12.77 -1.78
C ARG A 9 -15.01 -11.83 -2.11
N LEU A 10 -14.92 -10.71 -1.42
CA LEU A 10 -13.82 -9.76 -1.53
C LEU A 10 -13.05 -9.75 -0.21
N ALA A 11 -11.74 -10.04 -0.28
CA ALA A 11 -10.82 -9.82 0.83
C ALA A 11 -10.02 -8.54 0.56
N LEU A 12 -9.96 -7.65 1.54
CA LEU A 12 -9.15 -6.43 1.50
C LEU A 12 -7.95 -6.61 2.44
N LEU A 13 -6.76 -6.69 1.86
CA LEU A 13 -5.51 -6.82 2.60
C LEU A 13 -4.71 -5.53 2.46
N ARG A 14 -4.39 -4.89 3.59
CA ARG A 14 -3.42 -3.81 3.61
C ARG A 14 -2.00 -4.39 3.58
N HIS A 15 -1.06 -3.69 2.91
CA HIS A 15 0.34 -4.07 2.95
C HIS A 15 0.89 -4.12 4.38
N GLY A 16 1.82 -5.03 4.65
CA GLY A 16 2.55 -5.11 5.90
C GLY A 16 3.37 -3.84 6.18
N GLU A 17 3.89 -3.71 7.38
CA GLU A 17 4.72 -2.57 7.77
C GLU A 17 5.88 -2.38 6.77
N SER A 18 6.06 -1.16 6.27
CA SER A 18 7.22 -0.79 5.47
C SER A 18 8.33 -0.21 6.33
N VAL A 19 9.57 -0.22 5.83
CA VAL A 19 10.72 0.39 6.52
C VAL A 19 10.50 1.87 6.86
N TRP A 20 9.60 2.55 6.17
CA TRP A 20 9.23 3.92 6.47
C TRP A 20 8.08 4.02 7.45
N ASN A 21 7.16 3.06 7.52
CA ASN A 21 6.13 3.08 8.57
C ASN A 21 6.75 3.07 9.97
N ALA A 22 7.82 2.31 10.17
CA ALA A 22 8.56 2.27 11.43
C ALA A 22 9.20 3.61 11.84
N ARG A 23 9.47 4.50 10.87
CA ARG A 23 10.11 5.82 11.09
C ARG A 23 9.15 7.00 11.03
N ASN A 24 7.88 6.75 10.76
CA ASN A 24 6.79 7.73 10.68
C ASN A 24 6.88 8.85 9.61
N PRO A 25 7.59 8.73 8.47
CA PRO A 25 7.48 9.73 7.41
C PRO A 25 6.20 9.56 6.58
N PHE A 26 5.85 10.59 5.81
CA PHE A 26 4.90 10.49 4.72
C PHE A 26 5.50 9.64 3.61
N THR A 27 4.97 8.44 3.39
CA THR A 27 5.49 7.52 2.37
C THR A 27 4.89 7.80 0.99
N GLY A 28 3.57 7.87 0.90
CA GLY A 28 2.89 8.11 -0.37
C GLY A 28 3.32 7.15 -1.47
N TRP A 29 3.81 7.71 -2.57
CA TRP A 29 4.29 6.94 -3.72
C TRP A 29 5.77 6.57 -3.66
N VAL A 30 6.49 6.96 -2.62
CA VAL A 30 7.87 6.49 -2.44
C VAL A 30 7.90 4.97 -2.35
N ASN A 31 8.74 4.36 -3.18
CA ASN A 31 8.74 2.91 -3.38
C ASN A 31 9.66 2.18 -2.41
N VAL A 32 9.23 2.08 -1.17
CA VAL A 32 9.95 1.40 -0.08
C VAL A 32 9.53 -0.06 0.08
N PRO A 33 10.44 -0.96 0.51
CA PRO A 33 10.13 -2.34 0.80
C PRO A 33 9.40 -2.51 2.14
N LEU A 34 8.96 -3.72 2.42
CA LEU A 34 8.53 -4.13 3.75
C LEU A 34 9.69 -4.09 4.74
N SER A 35 9.38 -3.89 6.02
CA SER A 35 10.27 -4.21 7.13
C SER A 35 10.23 -5.71 7.42
N PRO A 36 11.19 -6.26 8.20
CA PRO A 36 11.10 -7.66 8.65
C PRO A 36 9.81 -7.97 9.40
N ALA A 37 9.28 -7.03 10.17
CA ALA A 37 7.97 -7.16 10.82
C ALA A 37 6.83 -7.22 9.78
N GLY A 38 6.88 -6.36 8.77
CA GLY A 38 5.88 -6.35 7.70
C GLY A 38 5.89 -7.62 6.83
N GLU A 39 7.03 -8.26 6.66
CA GLU A 39 7.11 -9.57 6.00
C GLU A 39 6.40 -10.64 6.84
N GLN A 40 6.60 -10.65 8.16
CA GLN A 40 5.88 -11.56 9.07
C GLN A 40 4.37 -11.29 9.09
N GLU A 41 3.96 -10.03 9.06
CA GLU A 41 2.54 -9.66 8.92
C GLU A 41 1.93 -10.19 7.64
N ALA A 42 2.65 -10.13 6.52
CA ALA A 42 2.19 -10.64 5.23
C ALA A 42 2.03 -12.17 5.24
N VAL A 43 2.98 -12.89 5.83
CA VAL A 43 2.90 -14.35 6.04
C VAL A 43 1.70 -14.70 6.92
N LEU A 44 1.52 -13.99 8.05
CA LEU A 44 0.37 -14.20 8.92
C LEU A 44 -0.96 -13.96 8.19
N ALA A 45 -1.04 -12.95 7.34
CA ALA A 45 -2.23 -12.69 6.54
C ALA A 45 -2.56 -13.84 5.58
N GLY A 46 -1.54 -14.47 4.98
CA GLY A 46 -1.71 -15.67 4.16
C GLY A 46 -2.29 -16.85 4.95
N ARG A 47 -1.77 -17.09 6.17
CA ARG A 47 -2.32 -18.11 7.08
C ARG A 47 -3.78 -17.85 7.42
N LEU A 48 -4.12 -16.62 7.77
CA LEU A 48 -5.49 -16.23 8.09
C LEU A 48 -6.43 -16.42 6.89
N LEU A 49 -5.99 -16.16 5.68
CA LEU A 49 -6.76 -16.45 4.45
C LEU A 49 -7.03 -17.95 4.32
N ALA A 50 -6.00 -18.80 4.49
CA ALA A 50 -6.12 -20.25 4.43
C ALA A 50 -7.07 -20.78 5.52
N ASP A 51 -6.86 -20.38 6.77
CA ASP A 51 -7.65 -20.82 7.93
C ASP A 51 -9.14 -20.41 7.82
N SER A 52 -9.40 -19.25 7.21
CA SER A 52 -10.78 -18.78 6.98
C SER A 52 -11.49 -19.44 5.81
N GLY A 53 -10.80 -20.28 5.03
CA GLY A 53 -11.31 -20.86 3.79
C GLY A 53 -11.57 -19.83 2.68
N LEU A 54 -10.93 -18.68 2.76
CA LEU A 54 -10.95 -17.65 1.71
C LEU A 54 -9.84 -17.94 0.69
N TRP A 55 -10.19 -18.67 -0.35
CA TRP A 55 -9.29 -19.03 -1.41
C TRP A 55 -9.39 -18.02 -2.55
N PRO A 56 -8.45 -17.08 -2.69
CA PRO A 56 -8.49 -16.11 -3.76
C PRO A 56 -8.32 -16.79 -5.12
N ALA A 57 -9.05 -16.34 -6.12
CA ALA A 57 -8.91 -16.78 -7.53
C ALA A 57 -8.23 -15.71 -8.40
N LEU A 58 -8.15 -14.49 -7.91
CA LEU A 58 -7.54 -13.35 -8.58
C LEU A 58 -7.11 -12.34 -7.52
N VAL A 59 -5.93 -11.74 -7.71
CA VAL A 59 -5.44 -10.64 -6.88
C VAL A 59 -5.31 -9.38 -7.71
N HIS A 60 -5.76 -8.27 -7.13
CA HIS A 60 -5.43 -6.93 -7.59
C HIS A 60 -4.51 -6.27 -6.57
N THR A 61 -3.36 -5.75 -7.01
CA THR A 61 -2.42 -5.04 -6.15
C THR A 61 -1.93 -3.76 -6.81
N SER A 62 -1.35 -2.86 -6.03
CA SER A 62 -0.68 -1.66 -6.57
C SER A 62 0.65 -2.03 -7.23
N VAL A 63 1.31 -1.01 -7.81
CA VAL A 63 2.69 -1.16 -8.33
C VAL A 63 3.75 -0.82 -7.28
N GLN A 64 3.34 -0.53 -6.05
CA GLN A 64 4.25 -0.22 -4.95
C GLN A 64 4.87 -1.50 -4.37
N ARG A 65 6.20 -1.48 -4.20
CA ARG A 65 6.99 -2.66 -3.78
C ARG A 65 6.43 -3.33 -2.53
N ARG A 66 6.09 -2.57 -1.49
CA ARG A 66 5.52 -3.11 -0.24
C ARG A 66 4.21 -3.87 -0.45
N ALA A 67 3.35 -3.39 -1.37
CA ALA A 67 2.09 -4.06 -1.67
C ALA A 67 2.30 -5.33 -2.49
N ILE A 68 3.23 -5.30 -3.44
CA ILE A 68 3.63 -6.48 -4.23
C ILE A 68 4.21 -7.55 -3.31
N GLN A 69 5.18 -7.19 -2.46
CA GLN A 69 5.80 -8.12 -1.51
C GLN A 69 4.76 -8.73 -0.54
N THR A 70 3.82 -7.91 -0.04
CA THR A 70 2.74 -8.43 0.81
C THR A 70 1.87 -9.45 0.07
N ALA A 71 1.49 -9.16 -1.16
CA ALA A 71 0.68 -10.07 -1.97
C ALA A 71 1.43 -11.39 -2.24
N ASP A 72 2.69 -11.30 -2.65
CA ASP A 72 3.51 -12.47 -2.99
C ASP A 72 3.70 -13.38 -1.75
N LEU A 73 4.05 -12.81 -0.60
CA LEU A 73 4.22 -13.56 0.65
C LEU A 73 2.91 -14.19 1.14
N ALA A 74 1.80 -13.43 1.10
CA ALA A 74 0.50 -13.96 1.54
C ALA A 74 0.00 -15.06 0.61
N LEU A 75 0.19 -14.93 -0.71
CA LEU A 75 -0.21 -15.95 -1.68
C LEU A 75 0.63 -17.23 -1.53
N ALA A 76 1.95 -17.11 -1.36
CA ALA A 76 2.82 -18.26 -1.14
C ALA A 76 2.42 -19.04 0.12
N GLU A 77 2.09 -18.34 1.21
CA GLU A 77 1.72 -18.98 2.48
C GLU A 77 0.37 -19.71 2.41
N CYS A 78 -0.55 -19.28 1.55
CA CYS A 78 -1.84 -19.97 1.36
C CYS A 78 -1.88 -20.87 0.10
N ASP A 79 -0.72 -21.21 -0.48
CA ASP A 79 -0.60 -22.05 -1.69
C ASP A 79 -1.43 -21.53 -2.87
N ARG A 80 -1.33 -20.20 -3.10
CA ARG A 80 -2.05 -19.47 -4.17
C ARG A 80 -1.14 -18.57 -5.01
N ASP A 81 0.16 -18.75 -4.98
CA ASP A 81 1.14 -18.01 -5.77
C ASP A 81 0.98 -18.19 -7.29
N TRP A 82 0.32 -19.27 -7.70
CA TRP A 82 0.03 -19.61 -9.09
C TRP A 82 -1.17 -18.86 -9.72
N ILE A 83 -1.98 -18.15 -8.94
CA ILE A 83 -3.16 -17.44 -9.46
C ILE A 83 -2.79 -16.15 -10.19
N PRO A 84 -3.66 -15.61 -11.08
CA PRO A 84 -3.40 -14.35 -11.73
C PRO A 84 -3.30 -13.17 -10.75
N VAL A 85 -2.27 -12.34 -10.91
CA VAL A 85 -2.08 -11.09 -10.17
C VAL A 85 -2.10 -9.91 -11.14
N ARG A 86 -3.01 -8.98 -10.94
CA ARG A 86 -3.14 -7.74 -11.72
C ARG A 86 -2.61 -6.56 -10.93
N ARG A 87 -1.62 -5.86 -11.49
CA ARG A 87 -1.00 -4.68 -10.90
C ARG A 87 -1.55 -3.41 -11.54
N SER A 88 -1.85 -2.40 -10.73
CA SER A 88 -2.33 -1.11 -11.23
C SER A 88 -1.89 0.03 -10.30
N TRP A 89 -1.33 1.10 -10.88
CA TRP A 89 -1.01 2.32 -10.14
C TRP A 89 -2.25 2.97 -9.50
N ARG A 90 -3.44 2.70 -10.04
CA ARG A 90 -4.71 3.19 -9.45
C ARG A 90 -4.99 2.67 -8.05
N LEU A 91 -4.29 1.61 -7.64
CA LEU A 91 -4.33 1.05 -6.29
C LEU A 91 -3.17 1.56 -5.40
N ASN A 92 -2.35 2.47 -5.91
CA ASN A 92 -1.32 3.08 -5.08
C ASN A 92 -1.94 3.87 -3.93
N SER A 93 -1.15 4.04 -2.87
CA SER A 93 -1.49 4.93 -1.76
C SER A 93 -1.72 6.37 -2.25
N ASN A 94 -2.30 7.23 -1.40
CA ASN A 94 -2.38 8.65 -1.69
C ASN A 94 -0.98 9.22 -1.99
N HIS A 95 -0.90 10.08 -3.00
CA HIS A 95 0.29 10.87 -3.25
C HIS A 95 0.34 12.04 -2.28
N TYR A 96 1.45 12.21 -1.56
CA TYR A 96 1.57 13.28 -0.57
C TYR A 96 2.41 14.47 -1.04
N GLY A 97 2.68 14.56 -2.34
CA GLY A 97 3.41 15.69 -2.92
C GLY A 97 4.74 15.93 -2.22
N ALA A 98 5.05 17.20 -1.96
CA ALA A 98 6.27 17.61 -1.27
C ALA A 98 6.35 17.19 0.21
N LEU A 99 5.30 16.62 0.78
CA LEU A 99 5.34 16.04 2.13
C LEU A 99 6.04 14.68 2.17
N GLN A 100 6.21 14.02 1.02
CA GLN A 100 6.89 12.72 0.95
C GLN A 100 8.31 12.81 1.54
N GLY A 101 8.61 11.88 2.46
CA GLY A 101 9.87 11.86 3.21
C GLY A 101 9.87 12.70 4.50
N GLN A 102 8.94 13.63 4.67
CA GLN A 102 8.87 14.45 5.90
C GLN A 102 8.23 13.65 7.05
N ASN A 103 8.70 13.89 8.27
CA ASN A 103 8.12 13.27 9.46
C ASN A 103 6.72 13.81 9.72
N LYS A 104 5.76 12.92 9.99
CA LYS A 104 4.34 13.29 10.17
C LYS A 104 4.09 14.18 11.38
N ASP A 105 4.85 13.99 12.46
CA ASP A 105 4.67 14.78 13.68
C ASP A 105 5.24 16.18 13.51
N GLU A 106 6.36 16.32 12.79
CA GLU A 106 6.93 17.62 12.42
C GLU A 106 5.99 18.41 11.51
N VAL A 107 5.45 17.79 10.46
CA VAL A 107 4.47 18.42 9.56
C VAL A 107 3.22 18.85 10.34
N ARG A 108 2.75 18.01 11.26
CA ARG A 108 1.60 18.35 12.11
C ARG A 108 1.89 19.50 13.05
N ALA A 109 3.09 19.56 13.64
CA ALA A 109 3.51 20.66 14.49
C ALA A 109 3.65 21.98 13.71
N GLN A 110 4.18 21.92 12.50
CA GLN A 110 4.42 23.09 11.65
C GLN A 110 3.14 23.68 11.05
N HIS A 111 2.21 22.83 10.59
CA HIS A 111 1.03 23.27 9.84
C HIS A 111 -0.27 23.18 10.63
N GLY A 112 -0.24 22.69 11.84
CA GLY A 112 -1.40 22.44 12.68
C GLY A 112 -2.19 21.19 12.30
N ASN A 113 -2.95 20.67 13.28
CA ASN A 113 -3.67 19.41 13.11
C ASN A 113 -4.75 19.47 12.01
N HIS A 114 -5.41 20.61 11.84
CA HIS A 114 -6.47 20.76 10.82
C HIS A 114 -5.89 20.56 9.41
N GLN A 115 -4.85 21.31 9.05
CA GLN A 115 -4.21 21.21 7.74
C GLN A 115 -3.57 19.82 7.51
N TYR A 116 -2.92 19.28 8.54
CA TYR A 116 -2.36 17.93 8.50
C TYR A 116 -3.41 16.86 8.19
N GLN A 117 -4.61 16.94 8.83
CA GLN A 117 -5.69 16.00 8.56
C GLN A 117 -6.32 16.24 7.19
N ALA A 118 -6.42 17.48 6.73
CA ALA A 118 -6.90 17.82 5.39
C ALA A 118 -6.06 17.11 4.31
N TRP A 119 -4.75 17.27 4.33
CA TRP A 119 -3.86 16.57 3.37
C TRP A 119 -3.92 15.05 3.45
N ARG A 120 -4.26 14.49 4.59
CA ARG A 120 -4.28 13.03 4.78
C ARG A 120 -5.61 12.37 4.45
N ARG A 121 -6.70 13.08 4.58
CA ARG A 121 -8.04 12.48 4.64
C ARG A 121 -9.08 13.13 3.74
N GLN A 122 -8.92 14.40 3.37
CA GLN A 122 -9.87 15.07 2.50
C GLN A 122 -9.56 14.74 1.02
N PHE A 123 -10.62 14.61 0.26
CA PHE A 123 -10.55 14.31 -1.17
C PHE A 123 -10.11 15.51 -2.01
N ASP A 124 -10.54 16.70 -1.61
CA ASP A 124 -10.40 17.97 -2.33
C ASP A 124 -9.24 18.84 -1.84
N CYS A 125 -8.45 18.36 -0.87
CA CYS A 125 -7.30 19.07 -0.34
C CYS A 125 -5.99 18.44 -0.79
N ALA A 126 -5.47 18.90 -1.93
CA ALA A 126 -4.19 18.42 -2.45
C ALA A 126 -3.03 18.84 -1.52
N PRO A 127 -2.05 17.95 -1.29
CA PRO A 127 -0.80 18.33 -0.63
C PRO A 127 0.02 19.28 -1.51
N PRO A 128 1.04 19.98 -0.95
CA PRO A 128 1.93 20.82 -1.73
C PRO A 128 2.54 20.07 -2.92
N PRO A 129 2.67 20.72 -4.10
CA PRO A 129 3.21 20.06 -5.29
C PRO A 129 4.65 19.61 -5.07
N LEU A 130 5.00 18.45 -5.63
CA LEU A 130 6.35 17.91 -5.60
C LEU A 130 7.07 18.35 -6.88
N PRO A 131 8.20 19.08 -6.80
CA PRO A 131 9.03 19.39 -7.98
C PRO A 131 9.56 18.13 -8.65
N ASP A 132 9.74 18.17 -9.98
CA ASP A 132 10.21 17.02 -10.76
C ASP A 132 11.62 16.56 -10.36
N ASP A 133 12.47 17.48 -9.90
CA ASP A 133 13.84 17.26 -9.44
C ASP A 133 13.94 16.94 -7.94
N ALA A 134 12.83 16.86 -7.24
CA ALA A 134 12.82 16.54 -5.80
C ALA A 134 13.27 15.09 -5.53
N PRO A 135 13.89 14.81 -4.36
CA PRO A 135 14.46 13.49 -4.03
C PRO A 135 13.50 12.32 -4.16
N TYR A 136 12.22 12.56 -4.01
CA TYR A 136 11.18 11.51 -4.05
C TYR A 136 10.21 11.71 -5.20
N SER A 137 10.61 12.42 -6.24
CA SER A 137 9.81 12.58 -7.46
C SER A 137 9.68 11.25 -8.20
N GLN A 138 8.50 11.01 -8.74
CA GLN A 138 8.21 9.87 -9.61
C GLN A 138 8.29 10.24 -11.10
N PHE A 139 8.77 11.43 -11.44
CA PHE A 139 8.81 11.91 -12.83
C PHE A 139 9.56 10.95 -13.77
N ALA A 140 10.63 10.33 -13.30
CA ALA A 140 11.40 9.34 -14.05
C ALA A 140 11.08 7.87 -13.67
N ASP A 141 10.09 7.63 -12.84
CA ASP A 141 9.72 6.27 -12.43
C ASP A 141 8.88 5.60 -13.54
N PRO A 142 9.30 4.44 -14.07
CA PRO A 142 8.59 3.77 -15.17
C PRO A 142 7.31 3.04 -14.76
N ARG A 143 6.95 3.03 -13.49
CA ARG A 143 5.82 2.27 -12.93
C ARG A 143 4.50 3.01 -12.92
#